data_316dd0652cea0b0ef250cc66def41fbc
#
_entry.id   316dd0652cea0b0ef250cc66def41fbc
#
_cell.length_a   1.000
_cell.length_b   1.000
_cell.length_c   1.000
_cell.angle_alpha   90.00
_cell.angle_beta   90.00
_cell.angle_gamma   90.00
#
_symmetry.space_group_name_H-M   'P 1'
#
loop_
_entity.id
_entity.type
_entity.pdbx_description
1 polymer ?
#
loop_
_entity_poly.entity_id
_entity_poly.type
_entity_poly.pdbx_seq_one_letter_code
_entity_poly.pdbx_strand_id
1 'polypeptide(L)'
;MSDDVFCNPGDLECLESSYEELAKNDKEGIIISDLLGSWDNNIGCHEAAHVAGKILGNLKPDTALFLNTGELDFRCDYGYIHGVFQGLAESGRDPVKEAESYCSEMENPVDKDECFHAAGHGSAIINKTIKPALESCAMLQMVQALSCLSGVYMEHVSAYISSKNVSNYYGPTPVDPSEAKQMCEDVQSEFLDPCARKAAFFWGWGDNNVDLMEKCTKLSNREVGSIEKTRTDRACGQGVGEWLRNKEAWPIPESKQEADLVGGLLVNSCIKTMRGIDDVLLYSCIEGVLTVILPGQISSQMEESSWLDPCEYLKELDFKTSYNECVNLRTELLSLKQ
;
A
#
# COMPACT_ATOMS: atom_id res chain seq x y z
N MET A 1 21.85 -31.72 2.96
CA MET A 1 21.61 -30.51 2.11
C MET A 1 21.72 -29.34 3.05
N SER A 2 22.43 -28.28 2.69
CA SER A 2 22.44 -27.05 3.51
C SER A 2 21.04 -26.45 3.47
N ASP A 3 20.50 -26.14 4.64
CA ASP A 3 19.17 -25.52 4.76
C ASP A 3 19.22 -24.00 4.49
N ASP A 4 20.32 -23.52 3.90
CA ASP A 4 20.54 -22.12 3.61
C ASP A 4 19.91 -21.74 2.27
N VAL A 5 19.21 -20.61 2.23
CA VAL A 5 18.70 -20.01 0.99
C VAL A 5 19.84 -19.18 0.36
N PHE A 6 20.28 -19.55 -0.83
CA PHE A 6 21.38 -18.90 -1.55
C PHE A 6 20.87 -18.15 -2.78
N CYS A 7 19.89 -17.26 -2.60
CA CYS A 7 19.40 -16.42 -3.67
C CYS A 7 19.99 -15.01 -3.57
N ASN A 8 20.32 -14.41 -4.71
CA ASN A 8 20.70 -13.01 -4.72
C ASN A 8 19.48 -12.13 -4.40
N PRO A 9 19.68 -11.03 -3.66
CA PRO A 9 18.62 -10.06 -3.46
C PRO A 9 18.00 -9.61 -4.80
N GLY A 10 16.66 -9.71 -4.91
CA GLY A 10 15.93 -9.39 -6.14
C GLY A 10 15.75 -10.54 -7.14
N ASP A 11 16.36 -11.70 -6.91
CA ASP A 11 16.10 -12.91 -7.71
C ASP A 11 14.86 -13.65 -7.18
N LEU A 12 13.68 -13.11 -7.51
CA LEU A 12 12.40 -13.62 -7.04
C LEU A 12 12.11 -15.05 -7.54
N GLU A 13 12.59 -15.44 -8.71
CA GLU A 13 12.41 -16.80 -9.24
C GLU A 13 13.20 -17.83 -8.41
N CYS A 14 14.44 -17.48 -8.03
CA CYS A 14 15.24 -18.30 -7.13
C CYS A 14 14.55 -18.42 -5.75
N LEU A 15 14.08 -17.31 -5.19
CA LEU A 15 13.37 -17.30 -3.90
C LEU A 15 12.09 -18.13 -3.95
N GLU A 16 11.27 -17.98 -4.99
CA GLU A 16 10.03 -18.74 -5.16
C GLU A 16 10.33 -20.25 -5.15
N SER A 17 11.30 -20.70 -5.94
CA SER A 17 11.68 -22.09 -6.01
C SER A 17 12.21 -22.65 -4.68
N SER A 18 13.06 -21.86 -3.98
CA SER A 18 13.69 -22.26 -2.72
C SER A 18 12.66 -22.32 -1.58
N TYR A 19 11.80 -21.31 -1.47
CA TYR A 19 10.77 -21.26 -0.43
C TYR A 19 9.69 -22.33 -0.65
N GLU A 20 9.35 -22.62 -1.90
CA GLU A 20 8.42 -23.71 -2.22
C GLU A 20 8.98 -25.09 -1.79
N GLU A 21 10.28 -25.34 -2.02
CA GLU A 21 10.94 -26.56 -1.55
C GLU A 21 10.96 -26.64 -0.01
N LEU A 22 11.29 -25.55 0.66
CA LEU A 22 11.30 -25.48 2.13
C LEU A 22 9.90 -25.71 2.71
N ALA A 23 8.87 -25.06 2.16
CA ALA A 23 7.49 -25.20 2.62
C ALA A 23 6.96 -26.64 2.43
N LYS A 24 7.31 -27.31 1.32
CA LYS A 24 6.95 -28.72 1.07
C LYS A 24 7.63 -29.68 2.06
N ASN A 25 8.72 -29.28 2.68
CA ASN A 25 9.48 -30.08 3.65
C ASN A 25 9.23 -29.66 5.11
N ASP A 26 8.17 -28.94 5.40
CA ASP A 26 7.78 -28.45 6.75
C ASP A 26 8.90 -27.61 7.42
N LYS A 27 9.54 -26.71 6.65
CA LYS A 27 10.66 -25.87 7.08
C LYS A 27 10.31 -24.37 7.03
N GLU A 28 9.09 -24.02 7.36
CA GLU A 28 8.57 -22.62 7.32
C GLU A 28 9.41 -21.69 8.20
N GLY A 29 9.93 -22.18 9.33
CA GLY A 29 10.79 -21.40 10.22
C GLY A 29 12.08 -20.94 9.55
N ILE A 30 12.61 -21.66 8.57
CA ILE A 30 13.80 -21.26 7.82
C ILE A 30 13.45 -20.09 6.89
N ILE A 31 12.29 -20.12 6.23
CA ILE A 31 11.81 -19.03 5.37
C ILE A 31 11.72 -17.73 6.17
N ILE A 32 11.08 -17.76 7.33
CA ILE A 32 10.95 -16.58 8.20
C ILE A 32 12.32 -16.12 8.71
N SER A 33 13.19 -17.04 9.09
CA SER A 33 14.55 -16.73 9.54
C SER A 33 15.39 -16.08 8.44
N ASP A 34 15.25 -16.53 7.20
CA ASP A 34 15.94 -15.96 6.03
C ASP A 34 15.44 -14.53 5.78
N LEU A 35 14.12 -14.30 5.77
CA LEU A 35 13.54 -12.97 5.63
C LEU A 35 14.02 -12.00 6.71
N LEU A 36 14.06 -12.43 7.96
CA LEU A 36 14.51 -11.60 9.08
C LEU A 36 16.03 -11.34 9.07
N GLY A 37 16.82 -12.27 8.57
CA GLY A 37 18.29 -12.20 8.56
C GLY A 37 18.90 -11.58 7.31
N SER A 38 18.34 -11.89 6.13
CA SER A 38 18.97 -11.54 4.85
C SER A 38 18.44 -10.23 4.26
N TRP A 39 17.25 -9.79 4.67
CA TRP A 39 16.52 -8.66 4.06
C TRP A 39 16.44 -7.44 4.99
N ASP A 40 17.39 -7.27 5.88
CA ASP A 40 17.44 -6.14 6.80
C ASP A 40 17.54 -4.82 6.03
N ASN A 41 16.45 -4.05 6.01
CA ASN A 41 16.34 -2.71 5.42
C ASN A 41 16.59 -2.62 3.89
N ASN A 42 16.46 -3.71 3.13
CA ASN A 42 16.66 -3.69 1.69
C ASN A 42 15.37 -3.37 0.91
N ILE A 43 15.53 -2.58 -0.15
CA ILE A 43 14.58 -2.48 -1.25
C ILE A 43 14.38 -3.90 -1.79
N GLY A 44 13.26 -4.53 -1.57
CA GLY A 44 13.04 -5.93 -1.96
C GLY A 44 12.61 -6.82 -0.80
N CYS A 45 12.65 -6.31 0.44
CA CYS A 45 12.10 -7.02 1.60
C CYS A 45 10.60 -7.27 1.42
N HIS A 46 9.87 -6.27 0.94
CA HIS A 46 8.43 -6.39 0.66
C HIS A 46 8.15 -7.50 -0.34
N GLU A 47 8.86 -7.50 -1.48
CA GLU A 47 8.68 -8.50 -2.53
C GLU A 47 9.08 -9.90 -2.07
N ALA A 48 10.19 -10.04 -1.33
CA ALA A 48 10.62 -11.32 -0.79
C ALA A 48 9.62 -11.87 0.23
N ALA A 49 9.13 -11.01 1.13
CA ALA A 49 8.10 -11.36 2.11
C ALA A 49 6.78 -11.74 1.41
N HIS A 50 6.43 -11.03 0.36
CA HIS A 50 5.24 -11.30 -0.46
C HIS A 50 5.32 -12.68 -1.14
N VAL A 51 6.47 -13.04 -1.72
CA VAL A 51 6.72 -14.38 -2.30
C VAL A 51 6.58 -15.46 -1.22
N ALA A 52 7.20 -15.27 -0.06
CA ALA A 52 7.12 -16.22 1.05
C ALA A 52 5.68 -16.40 1.55
N GLY A 53 4.98 -15.31 1.77
CA GLY A 53 3.57 -15.31 2.18
C GLY A 53 2.69 -16.05 1.17
N LYS A 54 2.85 -15.78 -0.12
CA LYS A 54 2.10 -16.43 -1.19
C LYS A 54 2.31 -17.95 -1.21
N ILE A 55 3.55 -18.40 -1.10
CA ILE A 55 3.88 -19.82 -1.06
C ILE A 55 3.27 -20.49 0.18
N LEU A 56 3.46 -19.89 1.36
CA LEU A 56 2.93 -20.45 2.59
C LEU A 56 1.40 -20.41 2.62
N GLY A 57 0.78 -19.33 2.18
CA GLY A 57 -0.68 -19.21 2.06
C GLY A 57 -1.29 -20.25 1.12
N ASN A 58 -0.60 -20.60 0.04
CA ASN A 58 -1.04 -21.62 -0.89
C ASN A 58 -0.81 -23.06 -0.37
N LEU A 59 0.38 -23.37 0.14
CA LEU A 59 0.77 -24.73 0.51
C LEU A 59 0.43 -25.08 1.96
N LYS A 60 0.41 -24.11 2.86
CA LYS A 60 0.24 -24.27 4.32
C LYS A 60 -0.71 -23.21 4.89
N PRO A 61 -1.93 -23.07 4.37
CA PRO A 61 -2.83 -21.97 4.70
C PRO A 61 -3.09 -21.79 6.21
N ASP A 62 -3.28 -22.92 6.92
CA ASP A 62 -3.55 -22.86 8.37
C ASP A 62 -2.31 -22.47 9.20
N THR A 63 -1.11 -22.74 8.70
CA THR A 63 0.15 -22.35 9.35
C THR A 63 0.49 -20.91 9.03
N ALA A 64 0.34 -20.48 7.77
CA ALA A 64 0.77 -19.19 7.28
C ALA A 64 0.14 -18.01 8.06
N LEU A 65 -1.17 -18.10 8.37
CA LEU A 65 -1.88 -17.07 9.13
C LEU A 65 -1.41 -16.95 10.60
N PHE A 66 -0.94 -18.05 11.21
CA PHE A 66 -0.58 -18.09 12.62
C PHE A 66 0.93 -18.00 12.88
N LEU A 67 1.76 -17.84 11.85
CA LEU A 67 3.17 -17.54 12.06
C LEU A 67 3.32 -16.17 12.72
N ASN A 68 4.16 -16.09 13.75
CA ASN A 68 4.46 -14.83 14.40
C ASN A 68 5.37 -13.99 13.51
N THR A 69 4.77 -13.15 12.70
CA THR A 69 5.44 -12.32 11.68
C THR A 69 5.40 -10.83 12.00
N GLY A 70 4.90 -10.42 13.18
CA GLY A 70 4.66 -9.01 13.51
C GLY A 70 5.87 -8.10 13.28
N GLU A 71 7.09 -8.55 13.61
CA GLU A 71 8.31 -7.80 13.31
C GLU A 71 8.59 -7.77 11.78
N LEU A 72 8.40 -8.89 11.10
CA LEU A 72 8.59 -9.01 9.66
C LEU A 72 7.59 -8.17 8.89
N ASP A 73 6.31 -8.23 9.25
CA ASP A 73 5.26 -7.48 8.59
C ASP A 73 5.54 -5.98 8.64
N PHE A 74 5.88 -5.47 9.80
CA PHE A 74 6.25 -4.06 9.97
C PHE A 74 7.52 -3.68 9.20
N ARG A 75 8.57 -4.52 9.23
CA ARG A 75 9.85 -4.25 8.55
C ARG A 75 9.75 -4.30 7.02
N CYS A 76 8.93 -5.20 6.50
CA CYS A 76 8.75 -5.44 5.08
C CYS A 76 7.42 -4.85 4.55
N ASP A 77 6.92 -3.81 5.19
CA ASP A 77 5.72 -3.07 4.76
C ASP A 77 4.54 -4.01 4.45
N TYR A 78 4.28 -4.94 5.37
CA TYR A 78 3.20 -5.93 5.30
C TYR A 78 3.22 -6.89 4.09
N GLY A 79 4.34 -6.96 3.37
CA GLY A 79 4.47 -7.83 2.19
C GLY A 79 4.11 -9.29 2.48
N TYR A 80 4.46 -9.82 3.67
CA TYR A 80 4.15 -11.20 4.02
C TYR A 80 2.65 -11.47 4.08
N ILE A 81 1.88 -10.64 4.81
CA ILE A 81 0.43 -10.85 4.94
C ILE A 81 -0.29 -10.64 3.60
N HIS A 82 0.19 -9.71 2.75
CA HIS A 82 -0.32 -9.55 1.38
C HIS A 82 -0.16 -10.84 0.59
N GLY A 83 1.03 -11.43 0.62
CA GLY A 83 1.32 -12.71 -0.02
C GLY A 83 0.45 -13.85 0.53
N VAL A 84 0.27 -13.94 1.85
CA VAL A 84 -0.57 -14.99 2.47
C VAL A 84 -1.98 -14.97 1.90
N PHE A 85 -2.63 -13.82 1.83
CA PHE A 85 -3.99 -13.73 1.29
C PHE A 85 -4.07 -14.01 -0.22
N GLN A 86 -3.03 -13.71 -0.97
CA GLN A 86 -2.92 -14.15 -2.36
C GLN A 86 -2.80 -15.67 -2.46
N GLY A 87 -1.93 -16.29 -1.66
CA GLY A 87 -1.78 -17.74 -1.60
C GLY A 87 -3.06 -18.46 -1.16
N LEU A 88 -3.79 -17.92 -0.20
CA LEU A 88 -5.12 -18.41 0.20
C LEU A 88 -6.09 -18.43 -1.00
N ALA A 89 -6.15 -17.34 -1.76
CA ALA A 89 -6.97 -17.26 -2.96
C ALA A 89 -6.57 -18.31 -4.01
N GLU A 90 -5.28 -18.51 -4.23
CA GLU A 90 -4.76 -19.54 -5.16
C GLU A 90 -5.07 -20.97 -4.67
N SER A 91 -5.10 -21.21 -3.36
CA SER A 91 -5.51 -22.50 -2.78
C SER A 91 -7.03 -22.75 -2.85
N GLY A 92 -7.80 -21.75 -3.31
CA GLY A 92 -9.26 -21.82 -3.41
C GLY A 92 -10.00 -21.47 -2.11
N ARG A 93 -9.33 -20.95 -1.09
CA ARG A 93 -9.96 -20.43 0.14
C ARG A 93 -10.52 -19.03 -0.15
N ASP A 94 -11.55 -18.65 0.60
CA ASP A 94 -12.17 -17.32 0.50
C ASP A 94 -11.40 -16.30 1.37
N PRO A 95 -10.60 -15.39 0.77
CA PRO A 95 -9.73 -14.49 1.52
C PRO A 95 -10.51 -13.58 2.48
N VAL A 96 -11.71 -13.15 2.11
CA VAL A 96 -12.52 -12.25 2.93
C VAL A 96 -13.05 -12.94 4.19
N LYS A 97 -13.47 -14.21 4.07
CA LYS A 97 -13.89 -15.00 5.23
C LYS A 97 -12.73 -15.34 6.16
N GLU A 98 -11.56 -15.64 5.59
CA GLU A 98 -10.35 -15.85 6.40
C GLU A 98 -9.98 -14.57 7.17
N ALA A 99 -10.06 -13.41 6.52
CA ALA A 99 -9.80 -12.13 7.17
C ALA A 99 -10.82 -11.83 8.27
N GLU A 100 -12.10 -12.10 8.06
CA GLU A 100 -13.13 -11.87 9.08
C GLU A 100 -12.84 -12.65 10.36
N SER A 101 -12.33 -13.89 10.25
CA SER A 101 -11.97 -14.69 11.41
C SER A 101 -10.61 -14.32 12.02
N TYR A 102 -9.59 -14.06 11.21
CA TYR A 102 -8.23 -13.86 11.67
C TYR A 102 -7.92 -12.38 12.00
N CYS A 103 -8.16 -11.46 11.05
CA CYS A 103 -7.81 -10.05 11.23
C CYS A 103 -8.65 -9.38 12.33
N SER A 104 -9.87 -9.84 12.57
CA SER A 104 -10.75 -9.26 13.61
C SER A 104 -10.19 -9.43 15.03
N GLU A 105 -9.36 -10.44 15.24
CA GLU A 105 -8.75 -10.73 16.55
C GLU A 105 -7.47 -9.89 16.80
N MET A 106 -6.96 -9.17 15.79
CA MET A 106 -5.79 -8.32 15.96
C MET A 106 -6.11 -7.12 16.85
N GLU A 107 -5.25 -6.88 17.85
CA GLU A 107 -5.39 -5.78 18.80
C GLU A 107 -4.90 -4.45 18.21
N ASN A 108 -3.79 -4.50 17.44
CA ASN A 108 -3.23 -3.32 16.80
C ASN A 108 -4.12 -2.89 15.63
N PRO A 109 -4.64 -1.65 15.61
CA PRO A 109 -5.54 -1.20 14.55
C PRO A 109 -4.85 -1.08 13.18
N VAL A 110 -3.55 -0.82 13.13
CA VAL A 110 -2.78 -0.74 11.87
C VAL A 110 -2.62 -2.13 11.27
N ASP A 111 -2.20 -3.11 12.08
CA ASP A 111 -2.06 -4.50 11.62
C ASP A 111 -3.40 -5.06 11.15
N LYS A 112 -4.48 -4.72 11.87
CA LYS A 112 -5.85 -5.08 11.49
C LYS A 112 -6.25 -4.48 10.15
N ASP A 113 -5.96 -3.20 9.93
CA ASP A 113 -6.26 -2.48 8.68
C ASP A 113 -5.51 -3.11 7.50
N GLU A 114 -4.21 -3.32 7.66
CA GLU A 114 -3.35 -3.95 6.64
C GLU A 114 -3.75 -5.40 6.37
N CYS A 115 -4.20 -6.13 7.38
CA CYS A 115 -4.70 -7.50 7.22
C CYS A 115 -5.98 -7.53 6.35
N PHE A 116 -6.93 -6.63 6.57
CA PHE A 116 -8.11 -6.51 5.71
C PHE A 116 -7.75 -5.97 4.32
N HIS A 117 -6.77 -5.08 4.21
CA HIS A 117 -6.22 -4.64 2.94
C HIS A 117 -5.65 -5.82 2.14
N ALA A 118 -4.86 -6.67 2.79
CA ALA A 118 -4.32 -7.89 2.19
C ALA A 118 -5.42 -8.86 1.70
N ALA A 119 -6.51 -8.98 2.45
CA ALA A 119 -7.66 -9.77 2.00
C ALA A 119 -8.29 -9.23 0.70
N GLY A 120 -8.22 -7.92 0.49
CA GLY A 120 -8.62 -7.27 -0.75
C GLY A 120 -7.79 -7.73 -1.97
N HIS A 121 -6.47 -7.87 -1.82
CA HIS A 121 -5.61 -8.45 -2.85
C HIS A 121 -6.05 -9.88 -3.19
N GLY A 122 -6.25 -10.72 -2.18
CA GLY A 122 -6.75 -12.09 -2.38
C GLY A 122 -8.13 -12.12 -3.04
N SER A 123 -9.04 -11.21 -2.66
CA SER A 123 -10.37 -11.09 -3.28
C SER A 123 -10.29 -10.72 -4.76
N ALA A 124 -9.40 -9.81 -5.15
CA ALA A 124 -9.17 -9.46 -6.55
C ALA A 124 -8.66 -10.67 -7.35
N ILE A 125 -7.73 -11.44 -6.78
CA ILE A 125 -7.12 -12.61 -7.43
C ILE A 125 -8.15 -13.73 -7.67
N ILE A 126 -8.96 -14.07 -6.67
CA ILE A 126 -9.94 -15.17 -6.81
C ILE A 126 -11.06 -14.78 -7.78
N ASN A 127 -11.49 -13.52 -7.78
CA ASN A 127 -12.58 -13.03 -8.62
C ASN A 127 -12.10 -12.59 -10.02
N LYS A 128 -10.84 -12.21 -10.20
CA LYS A 128 -10.20 -11.75 -11.45
C LYS A 128 -10.79 -10.47 -12.05
N THR A 129 -11.98 -10.08 -11.66
CA THR A 129 -12.70 -8.89 -12.10
C THR A 129 -13.07 -8.03 -10.90
N ILE A 130 -13.15 -6.71 -11.12
CA ILE A 130 -13.24 -5.75 -10.02
C ILE A 130 -14.58 -5.84 -9.27
N LYS A 131 -15.69 -5.96 -9.98
CA LYS A 131 -17.02 -5.90 -9.37
C LYS A 131 -17.30 -7.01 -8.35
N PRO A 132 -17.13 -8.31 -8.66
CA PRO A 132 -17.31 -9.37 -7.66
C PRO A 132 -16.33 -9.25 -6.48
N ALA A 133 -15.10 -8.77 -6.73
CA ALA A 133 -14.13 -8.53 -5.67
C ALA A 133 -14.59 -7.45 -4.70
N LEU A 134 -15.15 -6.34 -5.21
CA LEU A 134 -15.72 -5.28 -4.38
C LEU A 134 -16.97 -5.76 -3.61
N GLU A 135 -17.84 -6.54 -4.25
CA GLU A 135 -19.02 -7.12 -3.61
C GLU A 135 -18.65 -8.03 -2.43
N SER A 136 -17.55 -8.80 -2.54
CA SER A 136 -17.03 -9.62 -1.44
C SER A 136 -16.57 -8.75 -0.26
N CYS A 137 -15.79 -7.71 -0.50
CA CYS A 137 -15.35 -6.77 0.54
C CYS A 137 -16.51 -6.02 1.19
N ALA A 138 -17.54 -5.63 0.42
CA ALA A 138 -18.70 -4.89 0.92
C ALA A 138 -19.55 -5.68 1.94
N MET A 139 -19.32 -6.98 2.09
CA MET A 139 -19.99 -7.80 3.12
C MET A 139 -19.41 -7.58 4.53
N LEU A 140 -18.21 -7.00 4.63
CA LEU A 140 -17.56 -6.68 5.90
C LEU A 140 -18.17 -5.45 6.59
N GLN A 141 -17.82 -5.23 7.85
CA GLN A 141 -18.16 -3.97 8.53
C GLN A 141 -17.49 -2.79 7.82
N MET A 142 -18.11 -1.60 7.85
CA MET A 142 -17.70 -0.44 7.05
C MET A 142 -16.20 -0.15 7.05
N VAL A 143 -15.55 -0.09 8.22
CA VAL A 143 -14.11 0.22 8.33
C VAL A 143 -13.28 -0.88 7.66
N GLN A 144 -13.58 -2.13 7.95
CA GLN A 144 -12.90 -3.29 7.37
C GLN A 144 -13.13 -3.38 5.85
N ALA A 145 -14.36 -3.05 5.41
CA ALA A 145 -14.71 -2.99 3.99
C ALA A 145 -13.85 -1.96 3.24
N LEU A 146 -13.63 -0.77 3.82
CA LEU A 146 -12.81 0.27 3.19
C LEU A 146 -11.36 -0.18 2.96
N SER A 147 -10.76 -0.84 3.96
CA SER A 147 -9.40 -1.39 3.84
C SER A 147 -9.34 -2.50 2.78
N CYS A 148 -10.29 -3.45 2.80
CA CYS A 148 -10.41 -4.52 1.81
C CYS A 148 -10.58 -3.95 0.38
N LEU A 149 -11.47 -2.99 0.18
CA LEU A 149 -11.67 -2.32 -1.10
C LEU A 149 -10.38 -1.64 -1.60
N SER A 150 -9.62 -1.01 -0.70
CA SER A 150 -8.33 -0.42 -1.05
C SER A 150 -7.37 -1.47 -1.63
N GLY A 151 -7.32 -2.67 -1.05
CA GLY A 151 -6.52 -3.79 -1.57
C GLY A 151 -6.99 -4.28 -2.94
N VAL A 152 -8.31 -4.40 -3.16
CA VAL A 152 -8.87 -4.75 -4.48
C VAL A 152 -8.43 -3.74 -5.53
N TYR A 153 -8.57 -2.44 -5.26
CA TYR A 153 -8.16 -1.41 -6.21
C TYR A 153 -6.65 -1.41 -6.46
N MET A 154 -5.86 -1.64 -5.40
CA MET A 154 -4.40 -1.70 -5.52
C MET A 154 -3.97 -2.85 -6.41
N GLU A 155 -4.59 -4.03 -6.30
CA GLU A 155 -4.26 -5.18 -7.15
C GLU A 155 -4.53 -4.89 -8.63
N HIS A 156 -5.67 -4.30 -8.96
CA HIS A 156 -6.00 -3.93 -10.35
C HIS A 156 -5.06 -2.86 -10.92
N VAL A 157 -4.67 -1.88 -10.09
CA VAL A 157 -3.68 -0.87 -10.48
C VAL A 157 -2.31 -1.50 -10.73
N SER A 158 -1.88 -2.38 -9.84
CA SER A 158 -0.60 -3.09 -9.94
C SER A 158 -0.54 -3.97 -11.19
N ALA A 159 -1.63 -4.68 -11.51
CA ALA A 159 -1.77 -5.44 -12.75
C ALA A 159 -1.59 -4.56 -13.99
N TYR A 160 -2.20 -3.37 -14.00
CA TYR A 160 -2.05 -2.44 -15.11
C TYR A 160 -0.64 -1.89 -15.26
N ILE A 161 -0.01 -1.44 -14.15
CA ILE A 161 1.34 -0.90 -14.15
C ILE A 161 2.33 -1.97 -14.65
N SER A 162 2.21 -3.20 -14.16
CA SER A 162 3.02 -4.34 -14.60
C SER A 162 2.83 -4.65 -16.09
N SER A 163 1.59 -4.56 -16.62
CA SER A 163 1.31 -4.75 -18.05
C SER A 163 1.98 -3.72 -18.96
N LYS A 164 2.40 -2.59 -18.40
CA LYS A 164 3.12 -1.50 -19.10
C LYS A 164 4.64 -1.58 -18.99
N ASN A 165 5.17 -2.59 -18.29
CA ASN A 165 6.60 -2.71 -17.96
C ASN A 165 7.16 -1.47 -17.24
N VAL A 166 6.33 -0.75 -16.50
CA VAL A 166 6.74 0.44 -15.74
C VAL A 166 7.40 0.05 -14.42
N SER A 167 6.99 -1.09 -13.86
CA SER A 167 7.52 -1.64 -12.62
C SER A 167 7.27 -3.14 -12.55
N ASN A 168 8.24 -3.91 -12.04
CA ASN A 168 8.04 -5.32 -11.68
C ASN A 168 7.62 -5.47 -10.21
N TYR A 169 7.04 -4.45 -9.63
CA TYR A 169 6.79 -4.30 -8.20
C TYR A 169 5.95 -5.43 -7.58
N TYR A 170 5.05 -5.98 -8.35
CA TYR A 170 4.24 -7.13 -7.93
C TYR A 170 4.24 -8.14 -9.05
N GLY A 171 4.78 -9.25 -8.94
CA GLY A 171 4.82 -10.31 -9.95
C GLY A 171 3.58 -10.43 -10.87
N PRO A 172 3.49 -11.41 -11.72
CA PRO A 172 2.32 -11.59 -12.58
C PRO A 172 1.07 -11.85 -11.73
N THR A 173 0.02 -11.05 -11.96
CA THR A 173 -1.28 -11.22 -11.32
C THR A 173 -2.31 -11.75 -12.32
N PRO A 174 -3.24 -12.62 -11.93
CA PRO A 174 -4.30 -13.13 -12.79
C PRO A 174 -5.42 -12.10 -13.08
N VAL A 175 -5.33 -10.91 -12.51
CA VAL A 175 -6.32 -9.83 -12.64
C VAL A 175 -6.24 -9.18 -14.02
N ASP A 176 -7.38 -8.85 -14.62
CA ASP A 176 -7.43 -8.12 -15.89
C ASP A 176 -6.96 -6.67 -15.72
N PRO A 177 -5.81 -6.29 -16.30
CA PRO A 177 -5.28 -4.94 -16.15
C PRO A 177 -6.17 -3.85 -16.79
N SER A 178 -7.06 -4.19 -17.71
CA SER A 178 -7.93 -3.21 -18.36
C SER A 178 -9.01 -2.65 -17.44
N GLU A 179 -9.39 -3.40 -16.41
CA GLU A 179 -10.43 -3.00 -15.45
C GLU A 179 -9.99 -1.82 -14.55
N ALA A 180 -8.69 -1.61 -14.36
CA ALA A 180 -8.18 -0.45 -13.60
C ALA A 180 -8.65 0.90 -14.18
N LYS A 181 -8.95 0.97 -15.48
CA LYS A 181 -9.41 2.20 -16.15
C LYS A 181 -10.81 2.63 -15.73
N GLN A 182 -11.63 1.70 -15.33
CA GLN A 182 -13.06 1.91 -15.00
C GLN A 182 -13.37 1.68 -13.52
N MET A 183 -12.32 1.55 -12.68
CA MET A 183 -12.48 1.09 -11.30
C MET A 183 -13.48 1.88 -10.45
N CYS A 184 -13.70 3.18 -10.75
CA CYS A 184 -14.62 4.01 -9.99
C CYS A 184 -15.96 4.28 -10.69
N GLU A 185 -16.25 3.71 -11.88
CA GLU A 185 -17.42 4.10 -12.66
C GLU A 185 -18.73 3.75 -11.97
N ASP A 186 -18.85 2.57 -11.39
CA ASP A 186 -20.08 2.04 -10.79
C ASP A 186 -20.00 1.89 -9.26
N VAL A 187 -19.00 2.55 -8.63
CA VAL A 187 -18.80 2.47 -7.18
C VAL A 187 -19.86 3.30 -6.45
N GLN A 188 -20.42 2.72 -5.36
CA GLN A 188 -21.34 3.42 -4.46
C GLN A 188 -20.61 4.53 -3.71
N SER A 189 -21.33 5.60 -3.36
CA SER A 189 -20.76 6.79 -2.70
C SER A 189 -19.96 6.47 -1.44
N GLU A 190 -20.44 5.55 -0.62
CA GLU A 190 -19.77 5.14 0.62
C GLU A 190 -18.40 4.49 0.40
N PHE A 191 -18.12 3.98 -0.81
CA PHE A 191 -16.86 3.34 -1.18
C PHE A 191 -16.05 4.15 -2.19
N LEU A 192 -16.46 5.39 -2.46
CA LEU A 192 -15.79 6.20 -3.47
C LEU A 192 -14.41 6.70 -3.04
N ASP A 193 -14.20 6.96 -1.76
CA ASP A 193 -12.92 7.48 -1.23
C ASP A 193 -11.73 6.54 -1.52
N PRO A 194 -11.74 5.25 -1.14
CA PRO A 194 -10.62 4.35 -1.46
C PRO A 194 -10.44 4.19 -2.97
N CYS A 195 -11.51 4.21 -3.74
CA CYS A 195 -11.42 4.21 -5.19
C CYS A 195 -10.75 5.47 -5.73
N ALA A 196 -11.14 6.65 -5.27
CA ALA A 196 -10.57 7.93 -5.70
C ALA A 196 -9.07 8.00 -5.44
N ARG A 197 -8.62 7.51 -4.25
CA ARG A 197 -7.21 7.44 -3.87
C ARG A 197 -6.41 6.56 -4.84
N LYS A 198 -6.86 5.34 -5.09
CA LYS A 198 -6.16 4.42 -5.98
C LYS A 198 -6.30 4.81 -7.47
N ALA A 199 -7.42 5.39 -7.87
CA ALA A 199 -7.58 5.95 -9.19
C ALA A 199 -6.62 7.11 -9.46
N ALA A 200 -6.43 8.02 -8.51
CA ALA A 200 -5.49 9.13 -8.64
C ALA A 200 -4.05 8.63 -8.74
N PHE A 201 -3.65 7.66 -7.93
CA PHE A 201 -2.37 6.97 -8.05
C PHE A 201 -2.20 6.36 -9.45
N PHE A 202 -3.20 5.63 -9.95
CA PHE A 202 -3.21 5.02 -11.27
C PHE A 202 -3.08 6.05 -12.40
N TRP A 203 -3.87 7.12 -12.37
CA TRP A 203 -3.83 8.14 -13.41
C TRP A 203 -2.48 8.85 -13.49
N GLY A 204 -1.76 8.94 -12.38
CA GLY A 204 -0.40 9.45 -12.34
C GLY A 204 0.58 8.63 -13.19
N TRP A 205 0.44 7.30 -13.21
CA TRP A 205 1.25 6.39 -14.03
C TRP A 205 0.74 6.25 -15.46
N GLY A 206 -0.51 6.52 -15.67
CA GLY A 206 -1.21 6.36 -16.93
C GLY A 206 -0.88 7.35 -17.99
N ASP A 207 -1.47 8.05 -18.69
CA ASP A 207 -1.16 8.95 -19.81
C ASP A 207 -0.91 10.38 -19.33
N ASN A 208 0.24 10.94 -19.70
CA ASN A 208 0.53 12.39 -19.69
C ASN A 208 -0.26 13.24 -18.67
N ASN A 209 0.31 13.63 -17.62
CA ASN A 209 0.07 14.66 -16.59
C ASN A 209 -1.07 15.69 -16.78
N VAL A 210 -1.90 15.56 -17.81
CA VAL A 210 -2.98 16.48 -18.10
C VAL A 210 -4.22 15.96 -17.38
N ASP A 211 -4.60 16.66 -16.33
CA ASP A 211 -5.88 16.60 -15.65
C ASP A 211 -6.13 15.49 -14.61
N LEU A 212 -5.09 15.06 -13.86
CA LEU A 212 -5.33 14.35 -12.59
C LEU A 212 -6.41 15.09 -11.79
N MET A 213 -6.28 16.42 -11.69
CA MET A 213 -7.20 17.23 -10.90
C MET A 213 -8.57 17.38 -11.53
N GLU A 214 -8.69 17.44 -12.88
CA GLU A 214 -9.98 17.41 -13.53
C GLU A 214 -10.70 16.08 -13.30
N LYS A 215 -9.96 14.97 -13.37
CA LYS A 215 -10.49 13.64 -13.05
C LYS A 215 -10.93 13.53 -11.61
N CYS A 216 -10.12 14.02 -10.66
CA CYS A 216 -10.46 14.08 -9.25
C CYS A 216 -11.73 14.91 -9.02
N THR A 217 -11.79 16.11 -9.58
CA THR A 217 -12.97 16.98 -9.52
C THR A 217 -14.21 16.33 -10.15
N LYS A 218 -14.04 15.58 -11.23
CA LYS A 218 -15.13 14.83 -11.84
C LYS A 218 -15.66 13.73 -10.94
N LEU A 219 -14.78 13.01 -10.22
CA LEU A 219 -15.21 12.02 -9.23
C LEU A 219 -15.95 12.67 -8.06
N SER A 220 -15.37 13.70 -7.45
CA SER A 220 -15.96 14.37 -6.30
C SER A 220 -17.30 15.07 -6.63
N ASN A 221 -17.50 15.50 -7.86
CA ASN A 221 -18.78 16.06 -8.31
C ASN A 221 -19.91 15.03 -8.47
N ARG A 222 -19.63 13.73 -8.33
CA ARG A 222 -20.66 12.69 -8.23
C ARG A 222 -21.35 12.72 -6.86
N GLU A 223 -20.65 13.26 -5.85
CA GLU A 223 -21.17 13.35 -4.49
C GLU A 223 -22.18 14.50 -4.36
N VAL A 224 -23.28 14.22 -3.67
CA VAL A 224 -24.38 15.17 -3.49
C VAL A 224 -24.13 16.08 -2.27
N GLY A 225 -23.38 15.57 -1.28
CA GLY A 225 -23.09 16.28 -0.03
C GLY A 225 -21.73 16.98 -0.06
N SER A 226 -21.62 18.11 0.67
CA SER A 226 -20.36 18.84 0.75
C SER A 226 -19.28 18.09 1.54
N ILE A 227 -19.67 17.28 2.53
CA ILE A 227 -18.74 16.47 3.35
C ILE A 227 -18.17 15.33 2.52
N GLU A 228 -19.02 14.59 1.83
CA GLU A 228 -18.64 13.48 0.97
C GLU A 228 -17.71 13.97 -0.15
N LYS A 229 -18.06 15.10 -0.77
CA LYS A 229 -17.21 15.72 -1.78
C LYS A 229 -15.82 16.03 -1.23
N THR A 230 -15.71 16.64 -0.05
CA THR A 230 -14.44 16.96 0.58
C THR A 230 -13.62 15.71 0.88
N ARG A 231 -14.27 14.64 1.32
CA ARG A 231 -13.59 13.33 1.56
C ARG A 231 -13.02 12.75 0.28
N THR A 232 -13.79 12.74 -0.80
CA THR A 232 -13.34 12.24 -2.11
C THR A 232 -12.21 13.09 -2.69
N ASP A 233 -12.28 14.43 -2.56
CA ASP A 233 -11.20 15.33 -2.94
C ASP A 233 -9.92 15.02 -2.14
N ARG A 234 -10.05 14.82 -0.81
CA ARG A 234 -8.92 14.45 0.05
C ARG A 234 -8.31 13.11 -0.34
N ALA A 235 -9.12 12.09 -0.54
CA ALA A 235 -8.65 10.77 -0.97
C ALA A 235 -7.91 10.84 -2.31
N CYS A 236 -8.42 11.63 -3.24
CA CYS A 236 -7.78 11.86 -4.52
C CYS A 236 -6.42 12.57 -4.37
N GLY A 237 -6.34 13.61 -3.53
CA GLY A 237 -5.08 14.28 -3.21
C GLY A 237 -4.03 13.32 -2.64
N GLN A 238 -4.43 12.47 -1.70
CA GLN A 238 -3.57 11.42 -1.13
C GLN A 238 -3.01 10.49 -2.22
N GLY A 239 -3.85 10.02 -3.14
CA GLY A 239 -3.41 9.16 -4.24
C GLY A 239 -2.39 9.84 -5.16
N VAL A 240 -2.54 11.15 -5.40
CA VAL A 240 -1.52 11.95 -6.13
C VAL A 240 -0.20 11.99 -5.36
N GLY A 241 -0.24 12.18 -4.04
CA GLY A 241 0.95 12.17 -3.19
C GLY A 241 1.69 10.83 -3.22
N GLU A 242 0.96 9.73 -3.10
CA GLU A 242 1.49 8.38 -3.23
C GLU A 242 2.15 8.15 -4.59
N TRP A 243 1.50 8.59 -5.67
CA TRP A 243 2.07 8.50 -7.01
C TRP A 243 3.37 9.30 -7.16
N LEU A 244 3.39 10.56 -6.70
CA LEU A 244 4.59 11.39 -6.77
C LEU A 244 5.76 10.73 -6.04
N ARG A 245 5.51 10.17 -4.86
CA ARG A 245 6.52 9.46 -4.09
C ARG A 245 7.06 8.25 -4.84
N ASN A 246 6.20 7.42 -5.40
CA ASN A 246 6.60 6.21 -6.12
C ASN A 246 7.28 6.52 -7.48
N LYS A 247 6.81 7.56 -8.19
CA LYS A 247 7.37 7.96 -9.48
C LYS A 247 8.82 8.43 -9.37
N GLU A 248 9.11 9.19 -8.35
CA GLU A 248 10.46 9.74 -8.14
C GLU A 248 11.45 8.65 -7.65
N ALA A 249 10.93 7.43 -7.31
CA ALA A 249 11.71 6.28 -6.85
C ALA A 249 12.73 6.66 -5.75
N TRP A 250 12.33 7.58 -4.88
CA TRP A 250 13.21 8.08 -3.83
C TRP A 250 13.58 6.96 -2.88
N PRO A 251 14.89 6.66 -2.70
CA PRO A 251 15.32 5.80 -1.62
C PRO A 251 14.91 6.42 -0.27
N ILE A 252 14.80 5.59 0.75
CA ILE A 252 14.67 6.10 2.12
C ILE A 252 15.90 6.95 2.40
N PRO A 253 15.72 8.23 2.85
CA PRO A 253 16.86 9.09 3.10
C PRO A 253 17.77 8.51 4.18
N GLU A 254 19.07 8.47 3.94
CA GLU A 254 20.06 7.96 4.90
C GLU A 254 20.58 9.05 5.85
N SER A 255 20.25 10.32 5.57
CA SER A 255 20.67 11.46 6.38
C SER A 255 19.59 12.52 6.44
N LYS A 256 19.66 13.39 7.47
CA LYS A 256 18.75 14.54 7.59
C LYS A 256 18.82 15.46 6.36
N GLN A 257 20.04 15.67 5.82
CA GLN A 257 20.20 16.53 4.65
C GLN A 257 19.49 15.96 3.42
N GLU A 258 19.54 14.66 3.22
CA GLU A 258 18.78 13.98 2.15
C GLU A 258 17.29 14.04 2.43
N ALA A 259 16.88 13.79 3.66
CA ALA A 259 15.47 13.88 4.06
C ALA A 259 14.90 15.27 3.80
N ASP A 260 15.63 16.32 4.16
CA ASP A 260 15.24 17.70 3.90
C ASP A 260 15.15 17.98 2.38
N LEU A 261 16.12 17.51 1.60
CA LEU A 261 16.12 17.69 0.14
C LEU A 261 14.92 16.98 -0.51
N VAL A 262 14.71 15.71 -0.18
CA VAL A 262 13.60 14.89 -0.71
C VAL A 262 12.26 15.50 -0.32
N GLY A 263 12.10 15.90 0.94
CA GLY A 263 10.88 16.55 1.45
C GLY A 263 10.54 17.81 0.68
N GLY A 264 11.52 18.68 0.51
CA GLY A 264 11.33 19.92 -0.26
C GLY A 264 10.94 19.66 -1.72
N LEU A 265 11.54 18.67 -2.36
CA LEU A 265 11.21 18.30 -3.74
C LEU A 265 9.78 17.74 -3.85
N LEU A 266 9.35 16.88 -2.95
CA LEU A 266 8.01 16.30 -2.94
C LEU A 266 6.94 17.35 -2.65
N VAL A 267 7.15 18.23 -1.66
CA VAL A 267 6.25 19.35 -1.39
C VAL A 267 6.13 20.27 -2.60
N ASN A 268 7.25 20.62 -3.23
CA ASN A 268 7.24 21.44 -4.45
C ASN A 268 6.53 20.74 -5.61
N SER A 269 6.62 19.41 -5.71
CA SER A 269 5.90 18.62 -6.72
C SER A 269 4.39 18.63 -6.44
N CYS A 270 3.97 18.48 -5.19
CA CYS A 270 2.56 18.66 -4.79
C CYS A 270 2.06 20.08 -5.16
N ILE A 271 2.80 21.14 -4.78
CA ILE A 271 2.43 22.52 -5.11
C ILE A 271 2.31 22.72 -6.61
N LYS A 272 3.24 22.19 -7.40
CA LYS A 272 3.22 22.29 -8.86
C LYS A 272 2.05 21.56 -9.48
N THR A 273 1.74 20.36 -8.99
CA THR A 273 0.64 19.52 -9.49
C THR A 273 -0.72 20.11 -9.09
N MET A 274 -0.79 20.64 -7.85
CA MET A 274 -2.01 21.19 -7.26
C MET A 274 -2.15 22.70 -7.45
N ARG A 275 -1.37 23.33 -8.34
CA ARG A 275 -1.30 24.79 -8.52
C ARG A 275 -2.65 25.38 -8.87
N GLY A 276 -3.11 26.32 -8.04
CA GLY A 276 -4.41 27.01 -8.22
C GLY A 276 -5.60 26.28 -7.62
N ILE A 277 -5.37 25.26 -6.82
CA ILE A 277 -6.36 24.43 -6.17
C ILE A 277 -6.38 24.74 -4.66
N ASP A 278 -7.44 24.32 -4.00
CA ASP A 278 -7.74 24.49 -2.58
C ASP A 278 -6.61 23.94 -1.67
N ASP A 279 -6.39 24.59 -0.54
CA ASP A 279 -5.42 24.20 0.50
C ASP A 279 -5.66 22.75 1.00
N VAL A 280 -6.91 22.26 0.99
CA VAL A 280 -7.26 20.89 1.38
C VAL A 280 -6.60 19.87 0.47
N LEU A 281 -6.59 20.10 -0.83
CA LEU A 281 -5.99 19.20 -1.81
C LEU A 281 -4.46 19.19 -1.75
N LEU A 282 -3.87 20.36 -1.51
CA LEU A 282 -2.42 20.46 -1.30
C LEU A 282 -2.00 19.67 -0.06
N TYR A 283 -2.71 19.88 1.07
CA TYR A 283 -2.47 19.14 2.28
C TYR A 283 -2.62 17.62 2.05
N SER A 284 -3.68 17.20 1.36
CA SER A 284 -3.94 15.79 1.09
C SER A 284 -2.86 15.14 0.21
N CYS A 285 -2.28 15.89 -0.74
CA CYS A 285 -1.13 15.41 -1.50
C CYS A 285 0.09 15.17 -0.58
N ILE A 286 0.36 16.08 0.33
CA ILE A 286 1.46 15.94 1.31
C ILE A 286 1.19 14.79 2.29
N GLU A 287 -0.07 14.62 2.71
CA GLU A 287 -0.50 13.47 3.50
C GLU A 287 -0.22 12.14 2.77
N GLY A 288 -0.52 12.05 1.48
CA GLY A 288 -0.20 10.88 0.66
C GLY A 288 1.30 10.61 0.55
N VAL A 289 2.12 11.65 0.44
CA VAL A 289 3.59 11.53 0.51
C VAL A 289 4.03 10.96 1.86
N LEU A 290 3.48 11.49 2.97
CA LEU A 290 3.84 11.08 4.33
C LEU A 290 3.46 9.64 4.63
N THR A 291 2.29 9.20 4.23
CA THR A 291 1.79 7.84 4.49
C THR A 291 2.65 6.76 3.84
N VAL A 292 3.43 7.10 2.81
CA VAL A 292 4.39 6.17 2.18
C VAL A 292 5.77 6.26 2.82
N ILE A 293 6.21 7.46 3.24
CA ILE A 293 7.59 7.67 3.73
C ILE A 293 7.74 7.31 5.21
N LEU A 294 6.79 7.74 6.06
CA LEU A 294 6.93 7.56 7.51
C LEU A 294 7.02 6.10 7.96
N PRO A 295 6.20 5.16 7.46
CA PRO A 295 6.35 3.76 7.80
C PRO A 295 7.75 3.23 7.47
N GLY A 296 8.28 3.56 6.30
CA GLY A 296 9.63 3.19 5.91
C GLY A 296 10.71 3.77 6.82
N GLN A 297 10.59 5.03 7.25
CA GLN A 297 11.53 5.68 8.17
C GLN A 297 11.45 5.06 9.57
N ILE A 298 10.26 4.76 10.05
CA ILE A 298 10.04 4.08 11.33
C ILE A 298 10.68 2.68 11.30
N SER A 299 10.48 1.93 10.22
CA SER A 299 11.01 0.57 10.08
C SER A 299 12.53 0.54 9.92
N SER A 300 13.14 1.57 9.32
CA SER A 300 14.59 1.65 9.12
C SER A 300 15.39 1.96 10.39
N GLN A 301 14.75 2.13 11.54
CA GLN A 301 15.38 2.51 12.81
C GLN A 301 16.21 3.82 12.74
N MET A 302 15.94 4.68 11.77
CA MET A 302 16.57 5.99 11.67
C MET A 302 16.28 6.81 12.94
N GLU A 303 17.24 7.63 13.34
CA GLU A 303 17.00 8.60 14.42
C GLU A 303 15.87 9.57 14.00
N GLU A 304 14.95 9.84 14.90
CA GLU A 304 13.77 10.71 14.64
C GLU A 304 14.20 12.12 14.14
N SER A 305 15.36 12.60 14.58
CA SER A 305 15.97 13.85 14.13
C SER A 305 16.36 13.84 12.65
N SER A 306 16.48 12.66 12.04
CA SER A 306 16.86 12.47 10.63
C SER A 306 15.65 12.21 9.73
N TRP A 307 14.44 12.16 10.30
CA TRP A 307 13.25 11.89 9.51
C TRP A 307 12.85 13.06 8.64
N LEU A 308 12.27 12.71 7.50
CA LEU A 308 11.64 13.67 6.62
C LEU A 308 10.54 14.42 7.36
N ASP A 309 10.61 15.74 7.40
CA ASP A 309 9.56 16.58 7.96
C ASP A 309 8.99 17.54 6.91
N PRO A 310 8.09 17.06 6.02
CA PRO A 310 7.45 17.94 5.05
C PRO A 310 6.57 19.01 5.69
N CYS A 311 6.19 18.87 6.95
CA CYS A 311 5.39 19.87 7.64
C CYS A 311 6.15 21.19 7.79
N GLU A 312 7.46 21.17 8.06
CA GLU A 312 8.25 22.41 8.18
C GLU A 312 8.27 23.23 6.87
N TYR A 313 8.27 22.57 5.71
CA TYR A 313 8.17 23.27 4.43
C TYR A 313 6.83 23.99 4.25
N LEU A 314 5.74 23.44 4.75
CA LEU A 314 4.43 24.10 4.72
C LEU A 314 4.43 25.38 5.57
N LYS A 315 5.16 25.37 6.69
CA LYS A 315 5.34 26.52 7.55
C LYS A 315 6.12 27.64 6.86
N GLU A 316 7.22 27.27 6.18
CA GLU A 316 8.04 28.23 5.40
C GLU A 316 7.24 28.87 4.25
N LEU A 317 6.28 28.16 3.69
CA LEU A 317 5.42 28.63 2.60
C LEU A 317 4.14 29.34 3.06
N ASP A 318 3.98 29.58 4.38
CA ASP A 318 2.82 30.24 5.03
C ASP A 318 1.47 29.48 4.90
N PHE A 319 1.51 28.18 4.65
CA PHE A 319 0.33 27.30 4.66
C PHE A 319 -0.04 26.88 6.09
N LYS A 320 -0.54 27.80 6.91
CA LYS A 320 -0.76 27.58 8.36
C LYS A 320 -1.72 26.45 8.70
N THR A 321 -2.82 26.33 7.97
CA THR A 321 -3.81 25.26 8.19
C THR A 321 -3.21 23.92 7.88
N SER A 322 -2.64 23.76 6.70
CA SER A 322 -2.00 22.52 6.26
C SER A 322 -0.80 22.14 7.14
N TYR A 323 -0.04 23.12 7.65
CA TYR A 323 1.03 22.88 8.62
C TYR A 323 0.51 22.25 9.91
N ASN A 324 -0.54 22.82 10.51
CA ASN A 324 -1.10 22.32 11.77
C ASN A 324 -1.65 20.88 11.60
N GLU A 325 -2.37 20.64 10.51
CA GLU A 325 -2.91 19.29 10.21
C GLU A 325 -1.80 18.28 9.94
N CYS A 326 -0.76 18.68 9.22
CA CYS A 326 0.42 17.86 8.98
C CYS A 326 1.13 17.46 10.28
N VAL A 327 1.33 18.40 11.20
CA VAL A 327 1.93 18.14 12.52
C VAL A 327 1.06 17.22 13.37
N ASN A 328 -0.25 17.37 13.33
CA ASN A 328 -1.19 16.49 14.04
C ASN A 328 -1.09 15.05 13.49
N LEU A 329 -1.15 14.88 12.16
CA LEU A 329 -0.99 13.57 11.53
C LEU A 329 0.36 12.93 11.86
N ARG A 330 1.46 13.68 11.77
CA ARG A 330 2.78 13.18 12.16
C ARG A 330 2.80 12.69 13.61
N THR A 331 2.20 13.46 14.52
CA THR A 331 2.12 13.09 15.93
C THR A 331 1.30 11.81 16.14
N GLU A 332 0.20 11.66 15.42
CA GLU A 332 -0.63 10.46 15.44
C GLU A 332 0.14 9.24 14.96
N LEU A 333 0.79 9.33 13.78
CA LEU A 333 1.60 8.25 13.23
C LEU A 333 2.75 7.84 14.16
N LEU A 334 3.39 8.81 14.84
CA LEU A 334 4.44 8.53 15.81
C LEU A 334 3.90 7.86 17.08
N SER A 335 2.67 8.14 17.47
CA SER A 335 2.05 7.48 18.65
C SER A 335 1.77 5.99 18.42
N LEU A 336 1.63 5.57 17.18
CA LEU A 336 1.45 4.16 16.81
C LEU A 336 2.74 3.32 16.97
N LYS A 337 3.90 3.99 17.15
CA LYS A 337 5.21 3.35 17.40
C LYS A 337 5.36 2.82 18.84
N GLN A 338 4.53 3.28 19.78
CA GLN A 338 4.60 2.89 21.20
C GLN A 338 3.70 1.69 21.51
#